data_cdcf91e1dab52a00c80ed6b6c4064c81
#
_entry.id   cdcf91e1dab52a00c80ed6b6c4064c81
#
_cell.length_a   1.000
_cell.length_b   1.000
_cell.length_c   1.000
_cell.angle_alpha   90.00
_cell.angle_beta   90.00
_cell.angle_gamma   90.00
#
_symmetry.space_group_name_H-M   'P 1'
#
loop_
_entity.id
_entity.type
_entity.pdbx_description
1 polymer ?
#
loop_
_entity_poly.entity_id
_entity_poly.type
_entity_poly.pdbx_seq_one_letter_code
_entity_poly.pdbx_strand_id
1 'polypeptide(L)'
;MASTRPGVQERILLHLRDYVDYAEKVEVPFAISQMGIANAVSIARSNVPRAISGMKESGHLIERQAHVTGVSRKRKAYFLTTEGVSLADSIWDK
;
A
#
# COMPACT_ATOMS: atom_id res chain seq x y z
N MET A 1 25.97 -11.22 -9.54
CA MET A 1 25.21 -10.30 -8.68
C MET A 1 23.74 -10.59 -8.76
N ALA A 2 23.13 -10.73 -7.66
CA ALA A 2 21.71 -11.01 -7.65
C ALA A 2 20.92 -9.83 -8.19
N SER A 3 19.74 -10.14 -8.68
CA SER A 3 18.83 -9.11 -9.15
C SER A 3 18.50 -8.14 -8.01
N THR A 4 18.40 -6.87 -8.35
CA THR A 4 18.00 -5.86 -7.39
C THR A 4 16.57 -5.42 -7.58
N ARG A 5 15.81 -6.11 -8.43
CA ARG A 5 14.40 -5.77 -8.63
C ARG A 5 13.63 -5.97 -7.32
N PRO A 6 12.90 -4.96 -6.87
CA PRO A 6 12.12 -5.09 -5.62
C PRO A 6 11.02 -6.12 -5.75
N GLY A 7 10.75 -6.80 -4.66
CA GLY A 7 9.62 -7.71 -4.60
C GLY A 7 8.30 -6.95 -4.55
N VAL A 8 7.20 -7.71 -4.63
CA VAL A 8 5.86 -7.11 -4.65
C VAL A 8 5.62 -6.27 -3.39
N GLN A 9 5.93 -6.83 -2.21
CA GLN A 9 5.69 -6.10 -0.96
C GLN A 9 6.53 -4.83 -0.88
N GLU A 10 7.76 -4.89 -1.35
CA GLU A 10 8.61 -3.69 -1.36
C GLU A 10 8.05 -2.61 -2.26
N ARG A 11 7.53 -3.00 -3.42
CA ARG A 11 6.93 -2.03 -4.34
C ARG A 11 5.67 -1.42 -3.75
N ILE A 12 4.87 -2.22 -3.04
CA ILE A 12 3.69 -1.70 -2.35
C ILE A 12 4.09 -0.71 -1.26
N LEU A 13 5.11 -1.03 -0.48
CA LEU A 13 5.62 -0.11 0.55
C LEU A 13 6.01 1.23 -0.05
N LEU A 14 6.78 1.20 -1.12
CA LEU A 14 7.25 2.44 -1.76
C LEU A 14 6.09 3.24 -2.34
N HIS A 15 5.11 2.55 -2.90
CA HIS A 15 3.93 3.21 -3.43
C HIS A 15 3.12 3.89 -2.33
N LEU A 16 2.85 3.18 -1.23
CA LEU A 16 2.02 3.70 -0.15
C LEU A 16 2.72 4.79 0.65
N ARG A 17 4.04 4.84 0.60
CA ARG A 17 4.80 5.87 1.30
C ARG A 17 4.35 7.28 0.95
N ASP A 18 3.95 7.48 -0.30
CA ASP A 18 3.53 8.81 -0.76
C ASP A 18 2.14 9.20 -0.26
N TYR A 19 1.44 8.29 0.41
CA TYR A 19 0.06 8.53 0.81
C TYR A 19 -0.16 8.46 2.32
N VAL A 20 0.91 8.57 3.11
CA VAL A 20 0.79 8.46 4.57
C VAL A 20 -0.06 9.57 5.17
N ASP A 21 -0.11 10.73 4.51
CA ASP A 21 -0.89 11.86 5.00
C ASP A 21 -2.39 11.60 4.95
N TYR A 22 -2.82 10.57 4.24
CA TYR A 22 -4.24 10.25 4.12
C TYR A 22 -4.75 9.30 5.20
N ALA A 23 -3.89 8.88 6.11
CA ALA A 23 -4.25 7.85 7.10
C ALA A 23 -5.47 8.24 7.93
N GLU A 24 -5.67 9.54 8.17
CA GLU A 24 -6.79 10.01 8.97
C GLU A 24 -7.80 10.83 8.18
N LYS A 25 -7.68 10.83 6.86
CA LYS A 25 -8.62 11.55 6.00
C LYS A 25 -9.88 10.73 5.77
N VAL A 26 -11.00 11.41 5.61
CA VAL A 26 -12.28 10.75 5.32
C VAL A 26 -12.28 10.24 3.88
N GLU A 27 -11.76 11.04 2.97
CA GLU A 27 -11.70 10.67 1.56
C GLU A 27 -10.25 10.46 1.16
N VAL A 28 -10.00 9.39 0.41
CA VAL A 28 -8.65 8.98 0.04
C VAL A 28 -8.57 8.73 -1.46
N PRO A 29 -7.39 8.85 -2.05
CA PRO A 29 -7.24 8.62 -3.49
C PRO A 29 -7.41 7.15 -3.84
N PHE A 30 -7.82 6.91 -5.08
CA PHE A 30 -7.99 5.56 -5.61
C PHE A 30 -6.70 4.74 -5.52
N ALA A 31 -5.55 5.42 -5.60
CA ALA A 31 -4.25 4.76 -5.63
C ALA A 31 -3.98 3.86 -4.42
N ILE A 32 -4.64 4.09 -3.29
CA ILE A 32 -4.41 3.28 -2.10
C ILE A 32 -5.54 2.29 -1.83
N SER A 33 -6.45 2.12 -2.77
CA SER A 33 -7.40 1.02 -2.75
C SER A 33 -6.73 -0.24 -3.31
N GLN A 34 -7.40 -1.38 -3.16
CA GLN A 34 -6.87 -2.64 -3.67
C GLN A 34 -6.55 -2.56 -5.17
N MET A 35 -7.50 -2.06 -5.95
CA MET A 35 -7.31 -1.96 -7.39
C MET A 35 -6.25 -0.93 -7.75
N GLY A 36 -6.21 0.19 -7.03
CA GLY A 36 -5.19 1.21 -7.26
C GLY A 36 -3.78 0.68 -6.99
N ILE A 37 -3.63 -0.11 -5.94
CA ILE A 37 -2.35 -0.74 -5.63
C ILE A 37 -1.97 -1.72 -6.75
N ALA A 38 -2.91 -2.56 -7.18
CA ALA A 38 -2.64 -3.52 -8.25
C ALA A 38 -2.14 -2.81 -9.50
N ASN A 39 -2.80 -1.71 -9.87
CA ASN A 39 -2.40 -0.93 -11.04
C ASN A 39 -1.02 -0.29 -10.86
N ALA A 40 -0.77 0.26 -9.69
CA ALA A 40 0.48 0.98 -9.44
C ALA A 40 1.69 0.07 -9.44
N VAL A 41 1.55 -1.14 -8.91
CA VAL A 41 2.69 -2.06 -8.84
C VAL A 41 2.64 -3.16 -9.89
N SER A 42 1.68 -3.07 -10.80
CA SER A 42 1.58 -3.94 -11.99
C SER A 42 1.48 -5.42 -11.63
N ILE A 43 0.58 -5.74 -10.72
CA ILE A 43 0.28 -7.13 -10.39
C ILE A 43 -1.21 -7.39 -10.58
N ALA A 44 -1.58 -8.66 -10.70
CA ALA A 44 -2.98 -9.03 -10.79
C ALA A 44 -3.70 -8.63 -9.50
N ARG A 45 -4.91 -8.09 -9.65
CA ARG A 45 -5.68 -7.65 -8.48
C ARG A 45 -5.87 -8.79 -7.48
N SER A 46 -6.00 -10.01 -7.96
CA SER A 46 -6.19 -11.18 -7.09
C SER A 46 -4.97 -11.48 -6.21
N ASN A 47 -3.80 -10.95 -6.58
CA ASN A 47 -2.58 -11.16 -5.80
C ASN A 47 -2.39 -10.11 -4.70
N VAL A 48 -3.15 -9.01 -4.74
CA VAL A 48 -3.01 -7.94 -3.77
C VAL A 48 -3.37 -8.41 -2.35
N PRO A 49 -4.49 -9.12 -2.13
CA PRO A 49 -4.84 -9.53 -0.76
C PRO A 49 -3.76 -10.37 -0.08
N ARG A 50 -3.09 -11.24 -0.83
CA ARG A 50 -2.03 -12.07 -0.26
C ARG A 50 -0.85 -11.22 0.22
N ALA A 51 -0.40 -10.29 -0.61
CA ALA A 51 0.71 -9.41 -0.26
C ALA A 51 0.33 -8.53 0.93
N ILE A 52 -0.87 -7.96 0.90
CA ILE A 52 -1.37 -7.10 1.97
C ILE A 52 -1.47 -7.88 3.30
N SER A 53 -1.96 -9.11 3.23
CA SER A 53 -2.10 -9.93 4.44
C SER A 53 -0.76 -10.12 5.15
N GLY A 54 0.28 -10.43 4.40
CA GLY A 54 1.61 -10.57 4.98
C GLY A 54 2.12 -9.29 5.60
N MET A 55 1.86 -8.16 4.95
CA MET A 55 2.31 -6.87 5.45
C MET A 55 1.53 -6.44 6.69
N LYS A 56 0.25 -6.78 6.77
CA LYS A 56 -0.54 -6.53 7.97
C LYS A 56 -0.01 -7.34 9.14
N GLU A 57 0.29 -8.62 8.92
CA GLU A 57 0.84 -9.48 9.96
C GLU A 57 2.19 -8.97 10.47
N SER A 58 2.99 -8.42 9.58
CA SER A 58 4.28 -7.86 9.95
C SER A 58 4.18 -6.51 10.64
N GLY A 59 2.97 -5.92 10.70
CA GLY A 59 2.77 -4.63 11.32
C GLY A 59 3.20 -3.45 10.48
N HIS A 60 3.36 -3.63 9.17
CA HIS A 60 3.84 -2.57 8.29
C HIS A 60 2.73 -1.75 7.67
N LEU A 61 1.49 -2.27 7.66
CA LEU A 61 0.37 -1.48 7.16
C LEU A 61 -0.92 -1.84 7.89
N ILE A 62 -1.89 -0.92 7.79
CA ILE A 62 -3.23 -1.12 8.31
C ILE A 62 -4.24 -0.96 7.19
N GLU A 63 -5.41 -1.54 7.41
CA GLU A 63 -6.51 -1.49 6.48
C GLU A 63 -7.66 -0.74 7.13
N ARG A 64 -8.33 0.12 6.36
CA ARG A 64 -9.46 0.88 6.87
C ARG A 64 -10.47 1.09 5.75
N GLN A 65 -11.76 1.02 6.08
CA GLN A 65 -12.80 1.41 5.15
C GLN A 65 -12.78 2.94 4.99
N ALA A 66 -12.82 3.40 3.76
CA ALA A 66 -12.76 4.83 3.48
C ALA A 66 -13.51 5.15 2.20
N HIS A 67 -13.90 6.41 2.07
CA HIS A 67 -14.44 6.92 0.81
C HIS A 67 -13.29 7.12 -0.15
N VAL A 68 -13.35 6.41 -1.26
CA VAL A 68 -12.33 6.50 -2.30
C VAL A 68 -12.84 7.45 -3.37
N THR A 69 -12.01 8.42 -3.75
CA THR A 69 -12.38 9.41 -4.76
C THR A 69 -12.84 8.71 -6.03
N GLY A 70 -14.01 9.09 -6.52
CA GLY A 70 -14.56 8.53 -7.75
C GLY A 70 -15.32 7.22 -7.56
N VAL A 71 -15.43 6.73 -6.33
CA VAL A 71 -16.13 5.48 -6.03
C VAL A 71 -17.29 5.80 -5.09
N SER A 72 -18.49 5.29 -5.40
CA SER A 72 -19.68 5.63 -4.64
C SER A 72 -19.80 4.93 -3.30
N ARG A 73 -19.13 3.80 -3.13
CA ARG A 73 -19.19 3.03 -1.88
C ARG A 73 -17.84 3.10 -1.19
N LYS A 74 -17.88 2.92 0.14
CA LYS A 74 -16.63 2.77 0.87
C LYS A 74 -15.89 1.54 0.41
N ARG A 75 -14.58 1.65 0.37
CA ARG A 75 -13.68 0.57 -0.03
C ARG A 75 -12.58 0.43 1.01
N LYS A 76 -11.92 -0.71 1.01
CA LYS A 76 -10.74 -0.89 1.83
C LYS A 76 -9.61 -0.04 1.27
N ALA A 77 -8.99 0.71 2.15
CA ALA A 77 -7.83 1.53 1.82
C ALA A 77 -6.69 1.13 2.75
N TYR A 78 -5.47 1.32 2.31
CA TYR A 78 -4.30 0.79 3.00
C TYR A 78 -3.30 1.89 3.28
N PHE A 79 -2.78 1.90 4.51
CA PHE A 79 -1.88 2.96 4.98
C PHE A 79 -0.70 2.32 5.69
N LEU A 80 0.49 2.91 5.52
CA LEU A 80 1.66 2.43 6.24
C LEU A 80 1.56 2.81 7.71
N THR A 81 2.03 1.91 8.57
CA THR A 81 2.27 2.22 9.97
C THR A 81 3.60 2.95 10.09
N THR A 82 3.95 3.39 11.30
CA THR A 82 5.26 3.98 11.55
C THR A 82 6.37 3.01 11.15
N GLU A 83 6.19 1.72 11.48
CA GLU A 83 7.16 0.70 11.10
C GLU A 83 7.21 0.52 9.59
N GLY A 84 6.05 0.62 8.93
CA GLY A 84 6.00 0.53 7.48
C GLY A 84 6.72 1.67 6.80
N VAL A 85 6.55 2.89 7.30
CA VAL A 85 7.26 4.05 6.77
C VAL A 85 8.76 3.89 6.96
N SER A 86 9.18 3.44 8.13
CA SER A 86 10.58 3.23 8.42
C SER A 86 11.20 2.22 7.46
N LEU A 87 10.49 1.13 7.21
CA LEU A 87 10.96 0.12 6.27
C LEU A 87 11.02 0.66 4.85
N ALA A 88 10.00 1.40 4.44
CA ALA A 88 9.98 2.00 3.10
C ALA A 88 11.14 2.96 2.90
N ASP A 89 11.43 3.77 3.91
CA ASP A 89 12.57 4.69 3.86
C ASP A 89 13.89 3.95 3.74
N SER A 90 14.02 2.85 4.45
CA SER A 90 15.21 2.01 4.39
C SER A 90 15.43 1.45 2.98
N ILE A 91 14.36 1.02 2.34
CA ILE A 91 14.42 0.51 0.97
C ILE A 91 14.77 1.64 -0.01
N TRP A 92 14.14 2.79 0.16
CA TRP A 92 14.33 3.93 -0.72
C TRP A 92 15.78 4.43 -0.70
N ASP A 93 16.40 4.41 0.48
CA ASP A 93 17.74 4.96 0.68
C ASP A 93 18.85 4.05 0.15
N LYS A 94 18.52 2.89 -0.35
CA LYS A 94 19.52 2.03 -0.98
C LYS A 94 19.72 2.41 -2.45
#